data_a8227c12f174a65ff77f01da932f5219
#
_entry.id   a8227c12f174a65ff77f01da932f5219
#
_cell.length_a   1.000
_cell.length_b   1.000
_cell.length_c   1.000
_cell.angle_alpha   90.00
_cell.angle_beta   90.00
_cell.angle_gamma   90.00
#
_symmetry.space_group_name_H-M   'P 1'
#
loop_
_entity.id
_entity.type
_entity.pdbx_description
1 polymer ?
#
loop_
_entity_poly.entity_id
_entity_poly.type
_entity_poly.pdbx_seq_one_letter_code
_entity_poly.pdbx_strand_id
1 'polypeptide(L)'
;RNILDFEKNYKEAKVIRLEENYRSTQTILDAANCVIKNNKFRKAKRLFTANGQGEKVKIYCAENEESECARLTELITDLHAKKIPFGDIAVLMRTNTQSMRYEEALRRARIPYVLKGNLSFLDRKEMRDFLGYLKLMVNTLDEEAVMRVINIPKRKIGATSLKKLSDFAGSHNWDLY
;
A
#
# COMPACT_ATOMS: atom_id res chain seq x y z
N ARG A 1 21.87 -3.47 -9.22
CA ARG A 1 23.28 -3.86 -9.34
C ARG A 1 23.41 -5.35 -9.64
N ASN A 2 22.85 -6.24 -8.84
CA ASN A 2 22.99 -7.70 -9.00
C ASN A 2 22.61 -8.24 -10.39
N ILE A 3 21.56 -7.71 -11.04
CA ILE A 3 21.13 -8.14 -12.37
C ILE A 3 22.14 -7.74 -13.46
N LEU A 4 22.81 -6.59 -13.33
CA LEU A 4 23.80 -6.13 -14.30
C LEU A 4 25.12 -6.90 -14.19
N ASP A 5 25.46 -7.35 -12.99
CA ASP A 5 26.68 -8.06 -12.72
C ASP A 5 26.52 -9.58 -12.94
N PHE A 6 25.29 -10.07 -13.08
CA PHE A 6 25.02 -11.50 -13.27
C PHE A 6 25.76 -12.09 -14.48
N GLU A 7 25.66 -11.44 -15.64
CA GLU A 7 26.33 -11.93 -16.85
C GLU A 7 27.85 -11.85 -16.76
N LYS A 8 28.39 -10.95 -15.95
CA LYS A 8 29.83 -10.88 -15.71
C LYS A 8 30.32 -12.05 -14.87
N ASN A 9 29.51 -12.46 -13.90
CA ASN A 9 29.83 -13.56 -12.99
C ASN A 9 29.56 -14.94 -13.62
N TYR A 10 28.58 -15.02 -14.53
CA TYR A 10 28.19 -16.27 -15.20
C TYR A 10 28.28 -16.10 -16.71
N LYS A 11 29.48 -16.28 -17.26
CA LYS A 11 29.79 -16.04 -18.67
C LYS A 11 29.05 -16.95 -19.65
N GLU A 12 28.62 -18.13 -19.19
CA GLU A 12 27.88 -19.11 -20.00
C GLU A 12 26.34 -18.91 -19.91
N ALA A 13 25.88 -17.91 -19.16
CA ALA A 13 24.46 -17.66 -19.01
C ALA A 13 23.83 -17.19 -20.33
N LYS A 14 22.82 -17.89 -20.80
CA LYS A 14 22.02 -17.48 -21.96
C LYS A 14 21.00 -16.43 -21.54
N VAL A 15 21.11 -15.24 -22.10
CA VAL A 15 20.21 -14.13 -21.83
C VAL A 15 19.04 -14.14 -22.81
N ILE A 16 17.84 -14.31 -22.31
CA ILE A 16 16.59 -14.22 -23.06
C ILE A 16 15.87 -12.94 -22.64
N ARG A 17 15.50 -12.10 -23.61
CA ARG A 17 14.77 -10.85 -23.36
C ARG A 17 13.30 -11.05 -23.70
N LEU A 18 12.43 -10.83 -22.70
CA LEU A 18 11.00 -10.81 -22.91
C LEU A 18 10.60 -9.34 -23.19
N GLU A 19 10.39 -9.00 -24.46
CA GLU A 19 10.13 -7.63 -24.92
C GLU A 19 8.69 -7.41 -25.32
N GLU A 20 7.95 -8.47 -25.66
CA GLU A 20 6.54 -8.39 -25.96
C GLU A 20 5.71 -8.26 -24.69
N ASN A 21 4.80 -7.30 -24.69
CA ASN A 21 3.89 -7.02 -23.59
C ASN A 21 2.46 -7.26 -24.05
N TYR A 22 1.75 -8.08 -23.31
CA TYR A 22 0.36 -8.50 -23.63
C TYR A 22 -0.71 -7.74 -22.84
N ARG A 23 -0.30 -6.84 -21.94
CA ARG A 23 -1.20 -6.13 -21.02
C ARG A 23 -1.60 -4.76 -21.54
N SER A 24 -0.61 -3.97 -21.96
CA SER A 24 -0.76 -2.55 -22.24
C SER A 24 -0.86 -2.27 -23.73
N THR A 25 -1.44 -1.12 -24.08
CA THR A 25 -1.42 -0.57 -25.44
C THR A 25 -0.07 0.07 -25.76
N GLN A 26 0.21 0.27 -27.05
CA GLN A 26 1.51 0.81 -27.50
C GLN A 26 1.78 2.22 -26.94
N THR A 27 0.78 3.09 -26.86
CA THR A 27 0.90 4.43 -26.28
C THR A 27 1.42 4.41 -24.84
N ILE A 28 0.93 3.47 -24.01
CA ILE A 28 1.41 3.30 -22.62
C ILE A 28 2.86 2.82 -22.62
N LEU A 29 3.19 1.86 -23.50
CA LEU A 29 4.56 1.33 -23.59
C LEU A 29 5.55 2.35 -24.11
N ASP A 30 5.15 3.21 -25.04
CA ASP A 30 6.01 4.30 -25.56
C ASP A 30 6.30 5.32 -24.46
N ALA A 31 5.30 5.70 -23.65
CA ALA A 31 5.51 6.55 -22.50
C ALA A 31 6.46 5.87 -21.46
N ALA A 32 6.24 4.60 -21.15
CA ALA A 32 7.10 3.85 -20.23
C ALA A 32 8.54 3.69 -20.76
N ASN A 33 8.70 3.38 -22.06
CA ASN A 33 10.00 3.29 -22.72
C ASN A 33 10.74 4.64 -22.69
N CYS A 34 10.01 5.76 -22.87
CA CYS A 34 10.58 7.11 -22.81
C CYS A 34 11.10 7.42 -21.40
N VAL A 35 10.31 7.15 -20.35
CA VAL A 35 10.71 7.38 -18.97
C VAL A 35 11.93 6.55 -18.60
N ILE A 36 11.90 5.24 -18.88
CA ILE A 36 12.98 4.34 -18.48
C ILE A 36 14.28 4.60 -19.25
N LYS A 37 14.23 5.23 -20.43
CA LYS A 37 15.41 5.61 -21.21
C LYS A 37 16.36 6.53 -20.44
N ASN A 38 15.83 7.32 -19.52
CA ASN A 38 16.62 8.22 -18.67
C ASN A 38 17.49 7.48 -17.63
N ASN A 39 17.25 6.20 -17.39
CA ASN A 39 18.05 5.42 -16.46
C ASN A 39 19.35 4.97 -17.11
N LYS A 40 20.48 5.45 -16.61
CA LYS A 40 21.83 5.16 -17.13
C LYS A 40 22.28 3.71 -16.87
N PHE A 41 21.86 3.12 -15.76
CA PHE A 41 22.25 1.78 -15.33
C PHE A 41 21.13 0.78 -15.57
N ARG A 42 20.90 0.40 -16.83
CA ARG A 42 19.89 -0.59 -17.20
C ARG A 42 20.37 -1.47 -18.34
N LYS A 43 19.80 -2.68 -18.47
CA LYS A 43 19.91 -3.47 -19.69
C LYS A 43 19.01 -2.85 -20.76
N ALA A 44 19.54 -2.65 -21.95
CA ALA A 44 18.76 -2.12 -23.06
C ALA A 44 17.62 -3.11 -23.40
N LYS A 45 16.39 -2.65 -23.25
CA LYS A 45 15.16 -3.39 -23.54
C LYS A 45 14.12 -2.39 -24.02
N ARG A 46 13.38 -2.75 -25.08
CA ARG A 46 12.26 -1.96 -25.57
C ARG A 46 11.01 -2.82 -25.57
N LEU A 47 10.02 -2.41 -24.80
CA LEU A 47 8.74 -3.10 -24.78
C LEU A 47 7.91 -2.69 -26.00
N PHE A 48 7.25 -3.67 -26.62
CA PHE A 48 6.29 -3.51 -27.69
C PHE A 48 5.07 -4.39 -27.45
N THR A 49 3.98 -4.16 -28.15
CA THR A 49 2.75 -4.94 -28.02
C THR A 49 2.01 -5.06 -29.35
N ALA A 50 1.20 -6.09 -29.48
CA ALA A 50 0.23 -6.26 -30.55
C ALA A 50 -1.14 -5.63 -30.24
N ASN A 51 -1.37 -5.07 -29.05
CA ASN A 51 -2.67 -4.54 -28.59
C ASN A 51 -3.09 -3.19 -29.22
N GLY A 52 -2.39 -2.72 -30.25
CA GLY A 52 -2.69 -1.44 -30.90
C GLY A 52 -2.27 -0.22 -30.09
N GLN A 53 -2.62 0.97 -30.58
CA GLN A 53 -2.16 2.25 -30.01
C GLN A 53 -2.83 2.63 -28.68
N GLY A 54 -4.13 2.48 -28.55
CA GLY A 54 -4.88 2.89 -27.36
C GLY A 54 -5.01 4.42 -27.20
N GLU A 55 -5.58 4.84 -26.08
CA GLU A 55 -5.76 6.26 -25.73
C GLU A 55 -4.44 6.93 -25.33
N LYS A 56 -4.38 8.25 -25.47
CA LYS A 56 -3.23 9.05 -25.04
C LYS A 56 -3.14 9.12 -23.52
N VAL A 57 -1.91 9.04 -23.00
CA VAL A 57 -1.64 9.32 -21.59
C VAL A 57 -1.96 10.78 -21.30
N LYS A 58 -2.73 11.05 -20.25
CA LYS A 58 -3.11 12.39 -19.80
C LYS A 58 -2.29 12.73 -18.55
N ILE A 59 -1.81 13.96 -18.48
CA ILE A 59 -1.07 14.49 -17.33
C ILE A 59 -1.91 15.61 -16.73
N TYR A 60 -2.17 15.51 -15.43
CA TYR A 60 -2.86 16.55 -14.67
C TYR A 60 -1.90 17.12 -13.63
N CYS A 61 -1.82 18.45 -13.56
CA CYS A 61 -1.09 19.16 -12.52
C CYS A 61 -2.12 19.76 -11.56
N ALA A 62 -2.06 19.37 -10.31
CA ALA A 62 -2.88 19.93 -9.24
C ALA A 62 -2.09 21.03 -8.51
N GLU A 63 -2.78 22.03 -7.98
CA GLU A 63 -2.17 23.12 -7.21
C GLU A 63 -1.71 22.67 -5.82
N ASN A 64 -2.45 21.71 -5.25
CA ASN A 64 -2.21 21.15 -3.93
C ASN A 64 -2.78 19.73 -3.84
N GLU A 65 -2.51 19.06 -2.73
CA GLU A 65 -2.95 17.68 -2.51
C GLU A 65 -4.48 17.52 -2.41
N GLU A 66 -5.19 18.56 -1.97
CA GLU A 66 -6.65 18.54 -1.89
C GLU A 66 -7.28 18.59 -3.28
N SER A 67 -6.78 19.45 -4.15
CA SER A 67 -7.20 19.54 -5.55
C SER A 67 -6.84 18.27 -6.33
N GLU A 68 -5.72 17.62 -6.01
CA GLU A 68 -5.35 16.32 -6.57
C GLU A 68 -6.37 15.23 -6.19
N CYS A 69 -6.73 15.15 -4.91
CA CYS A 69 -7.72 14.20 -4.42
C CYS A 69 -9.12 14.45 -5.01
N ALA A 70 -9.54 15.72 -5.10
CA ALA A 70 -10.80 16.10 -5.72
C ALA A 70 -10.84 15.69 -7.20
N ARG A 71 -9.77 15.98 -7.94
CA ARG A 71 -9.68 15.59 -9.34
C ARG A 71 -9.67 14.08 -9.55
N LEU A 72 -9.01 13.33 -8.65
CA LEU A 72 -9.02 11.88 -8.69
C LEU A 72 -10.44 11.32 -8.54
N THR A 73 -11.19 11.80 -7.54
CA THR A 73 -12.55 11.32 -7.30
C THR A 73 -13.51 11.68 -8.44
N GLU A 74 -13.37 12.86 -9.02
CA GLU A 74 -14.10 13.27 -10.22
C GLU A 74 -13.79 12.34 -11.40
N LEU A 75 -12.52 12.08 -11.67
CA LEU A 75 -12.09 11.21 -12.77
C LEU A 75 -12.64 9.79 -12.62
N ILE A 76 -12.60 9.22 -11.40
CA ILE A 76 -13.14 7.89 -11.13
C ILE A 76 -14.66 7.87 -11.35
N THR A 77 -15.35 8.91 -10.91
CA THR A 77 -16.80 9.05 -11.10
C THR A 77 -17.16 9.15 -12.58
N ASP A 78 -16.40 9.94 -13.35
CA ASP A 78 -16.59 10.08 -14.81
C ASP A 78 -16.37 8.75 -15.54
N LEU A 79 -15.34 7.98 -15.15
CA LEU A 79 -15.06 6.67 -15.71
C LEU A 79 -16.19 5.68 -15.39
N HIS A 80 -16.69 5.71 -14.15
CA HIS A 80 -17.81 4.88 -13.74
C HIS A 80 -19.11 5.24 -14.48
N ALA A 81 -19.38 6.52 -14.70
CA ALA A 81 -20.51 6.99 -15.52
C ALA A 81 -20.43 6.48 -16.97
N LYS A 82 -19.22 6.23 -17.47
CA LYS A 82 -18.96 5.58 -18.78
C LYS A 82 -19.04 4.04 -18.71
N LYS A 83 -19.60 3.48 -17.63
CA LYS A 83 -19.79 2.05 -17.38
C LYS A 83 -18.49 1.26 -17.15
N ILE A 84 -17.39 1.91 -16.76
CA ILE A 84 -16.19 1.22 -16.30
C ILE A 84 -16.41 0.80 -14.84
N PRO A 85 -16.34 -0.48 -14.50
CA PRO A 85 -16.49 -0.93 -13.12
C PRO A 85 -15.38 -0.37 -12.22
N PHE A 86 -15.69 -0.05 -10.96
CA PHE A 86 -14.68 0.40 -10.00
C PHE A 86 -13.51 -0.59 -9.84
N GLY A 87 -13.78 -1.89 -9.96
CA GLY A 87 -12.76 -2.94 -9.88
C GLY A 87 -11.73 -2.92 -11.01
N ASP A 88 -12.03 -2.24 -12.12
CA ASP A 88 -11.13 -2.10 -13.28
C ASP A 88 -10.30 -0.80 -13.23
N ILE A 89 -10.49 -0.01 -12.16
CA ILE A 89 -9.76 1.25 -11.95
C ILE A 89 -8.71 1.02 -10.86
N ALA A 90 -7.46 1.36 -11.14
CA ALA A 90 -6.38 1.29 -10.17
C ALA A 90 -5.71 2.65 -9.98
N VAL A 91 -5.48 3.03 -8.72
CA VAL A 91 -4.70 4.20 -8.33
C VAL A 91 -3.37 3.72 -7.79
N LEU A 92 -2.27 4.15 -8.42
CA LEU A 92 -0.92 3.77 -8.05
C LEU A 92 -0.21 4.94 -7.39
N MET A 93 0.41 4.71 -6.24
CA MET A 93 1.15 5.74 -5.51
C MET A 93 2.57 5.26 -5.19
N ARG A 94 3.48 6.22 -5.03
CA ARG A 94 4.88 5.92 -4.74
C ARG A 94 5.12 5.60 -3.27
N THR A 95 4.40 6.25 -2.37
CA THR A 95 4.57 6.14 -0.93
C THR A 95 3.25 5.83 -0.23
N ASN A 96 3.34 5.09 0.85
CA ASN A 96 2.17 4.69 1.64
C ASN A 96 1.53 5.85 2.40
N THR A 97 2.28 6.93 2.64
CA THR A 97 1.78 8.12 3.33
C THR A 97 0.72 8.85 2.51
N GLN A 98 0.75 8.72 1.19
CA GLN A 98 -0.25 9.30 0.29
C GLN A 98 -1.61 8.60 0.39
N SER A 99 -1.65 7.31 0.76
CA SER A 99 -2.88 6.51 0.74
C SER A 99 -3.97 7.11 1.64
N MET A 100 -3.62 7.62 2.82
CA MET A 100 -4.59 8.12 3.80
C MET A 100 -5.48 9.22 3.23
N ARG A 101 -4.91 10.16 2.45
CA ARG A 101 -5.67 11.27 1.84
C ARG A 101 -6.58 10.78 0.73
N TYR A 102 -6.09 9.88 -0.11
CA TYR A 102 -6.91 9.26 -1.15
C TYR A 102 -8.04 8.41 -0.56
N GLU A 103 -7.77 7.63 0.48
CA GLU A 103 -8.79 6.86 1.18
C GLU A 103 -9.88 7.77 1.77
N GLU A 104 -9.50 8.89 2.38
CA GLU A 104 -10.43 9.86 2.92
C GLU A 104 -11.29 10.49 1.81
N ALA A 105 -10.69 10.89 0.70
CA ALA A 105 -11.38 11.47 -0.45
C ALA A 105 -12.37 10.47 -1.08
N LEU A 106 -11.93 9.22 -1.30
CA LEU A 106 -12.78 8.15 -1.83
C LEU A 106 -13.97 7.84 -0.90
N ARG A 107 -13.72 7.81 0.43
CA ARG A 107 -14.76 7.60 1.43
C ARG A 107 -15.79 8.73 1.44
N ARG A 108 -15.35 10.00 1.39
CA ARG A 108 -16.22 11.16 1.28
C ARG A 108 -17.09 11.11 0.03
N ALA A 109 -16.50 10.68 -1.09
CA ALA A 109 -17.18 10.51 -2.37
C ALA A 109 -18.03 9.22 -2.44
N ARG A 110 -18.03 8.37 -1.40
CA ARG A 110 -18.69 7.06 -1.36
C ARG A 110 -18.28 6.11 -2.48
N ILE A 111 -17.02 6.21 -2.90
CA ILE A 111 -16.42 5.31 -3.91
C ILE A 111 -15.85 4.09 -3.18
N PRO A 112 -16.28 2.86 -3.51
CA PRO A 112 -15.72 1.66 -2.92
C PRO A 112 -14.27 1.45 -3.37
N TYR A 113 -13.38 1.07 -2.46
CA TYR A 113 -11.98 0.83 -2.76
C TYR A 113 -11.41 -0.33 -1.95
N VAL A 114 -10.32 -0.90 -2.44
CA VAL A 114 -9.50 -1.89 -1.73
C VAL A 114 -8.04 -1.42 -1.74
N LEU A 115 -7.45 -1.29 -0.56
CA LEU A 115 -6.05 -0.95 -0.43
C LEU A 115 -5.20 -2.23 -0.55
N LYS A 116 -4.33 -2.29 -1.57
CA LYS A 116 -3.41 -3.42 -1.80
C LYS A 116 -1.99 -3.06 -1.36
N GLY A 117 -1.35 -3.99 -0.65
CA GLY A 117 0.09 -3.88 -0.33
C GLY A 117 0.44 -3.07 0.91
N ASN A 118 -0.54 -2.57 1.67
CA ASN A 118 -0.32 -1.85 2.92
C ASN A 118 -1.36 -2.18 3.97
N LEU A 119 -0.86 -2.26 5.20
CA LEU A 119 -1.72 -2.06 6.36
C LEU A 119 -2.14 -0.58 6.36
N SER A 120 -3.41 -0.29 6.61
CA SER A 120 -3.90 1.07 6.90
C SER A 120 -2.97 1.72 7.94
N PHE A 121 -2.85 3.05 7.92
CA PHE A 121 -2.06 3.76 8.93
C PHE A 121 -2.45 3.33 10.35
N LEU A 122 -3.74 3.14 10.61
CA LEU A 122 -4.27 2.70 11.90
C LEU A 122 -3.93 1.23 12.22
N ASP A 123 -3.62 0.42 11.20
CA ASP A 123 -3.26 -0.98 11.36
C ASP A 123 -1.76 -1.19 11.63
N ARG A 124 -0.95 -0.14 11.53
CA ARG A 124 0.46 -0.22 11.90
C ARG A 124 0.60 -0.57 13.37
N LYS A 125 1.60 -1.41 13.67
CA LYS A 125 1.84 -1.87 15.04
C LYS A 125 1.92 -0.70 16.03
N GLU A 126 2.70 0.32 15.68
CA GLU A 126 2.93 1.50 16.52
C GLU A 126 1.62 2.26 16.81
N MET A 127 0.76 2.38 15.80
CA MET A 127 -0.54 3.04 15.95
C MET A 127 -1.50 2.22 16.79
N ARG A 128 -1.53 0.91 16.60
CA ARG A 128 -2.34 0.00 17.44
C ARG A 128 -1.87 0.01 18.89
N ASP A 129 -0.57 0.08 19.10
CA ASP A 129 0.02 0.14 20.44
C ASP A 129 -0.34 1.47 21.13
N PHE A 130 -0.25 2.58 20.39
CA PHE A 130 -0.68 3.90 20.87
C PHE A 130 -2.19 3.94 21.18
N LEU A 131 -3.01 3.45 20.26
CA LEU A 131 -4.45 3.34 20.47
C LEU A 131 -4.81 2.44 21.65
N GLY A 132 -4.03 1.39 21.91
CA GLY A 132 -4.19 0.54 23.09
C GLY A 132 -4.06 1.35 24.39
N TYR A 133 -3.08 2.24 24.49
CA TYR A 133 -2.95 3.15 25.64
C TYR A 133 -4.14 4.12 25.76
N LEU A 134 -4.57 4.72 24.65
CA LEU A 134 -5.72 5.64 24.67
C LEU A 134 -7.01 4.93 25.09
N LYS A 135 -7.22 3.69 24.62
CA LYS A 135 -8.37 2.86 25.04
C LYS A 135 -8.36 2.62 26.55
N LEU A 136 -7.21 2.30 27.15
CA LEU A 136 -7.12 2.09 28.58
C LEU A 136 -7.35 3.37 29.40
N MET A 137 -7.04 4.54 28.86
CA MET A 137 -7.37 5.83 29.51
C MET A 137 -8.90 6.05 29.59
N VAL A 138 -9.65 5.49 28.65
CA VAL A 138 -11.12 5.63 28.60
C VAL A 138 -11.81 4.46 29.28
N ASN A 139 -11.29 3.25 29.10
CA ASN A 139 -11.84 2.02 29.67
C ASN A 139 -10.74 1.09 30.16
N THR A 140 -10.54 1.03 31.47
CA THR A 140 -9.54 0.19 32.11
C THR A 140 -9.88 -1.30 32.08
N LEU A 141 -11.14 -1.65 31.77
CA LEU A 141 -11.62 -3.03 31.66
C LEU A 141 -11.35 -3.67 30.29
N ASP A 142 -10.73 -2.94 29.33
CA ASP A 142 -10.38 -3.47 28.01
C ASP A 142 -9.14 -4.38 28.12
N GLU A 143 -9.38 -5.66 28.39
CA GLU A 143 -8.32 -6.66 28.54
C GLU A 143 -7.45 -6.81 27.28
N GLU A 144 -8.03 -6.68 26.08
CA GLU A 144 -7.28 -6.72 24.83
C GLU A 144 -6.26 -5.56 24.77
N ALA A 145 -6.68 -4.38 25.18
CA ALA A 145 -5.81 -3.22 25.26
C ALA A 145 -4.72 -3.41 26.33
N VAL A 146 -5.04 -3.95 27.52
CA VAL A 146 -4.06 -4.29 28.56
C VAL A 146 -3.01 -5.26 28.02
N MET A 147 -3.44 -6.38 27.45
CA MET A 147 -2.54 -7.40 26.91
C MET A 147 -1.64 -6.87 25.81
N ARG A 148 -2.14 -5.93 25.00
CA ARG A 148 -1.38 -5.27 23.94
C ARG A 148 -0.26 -4.40 24.48
N VAL A 149 -0.53 -3.56 25.49
CA VAL A 149 0.42 -2.54 25.95
C VAL A 149 1.28 -2.97 27.13
N ILE A 150 0.97 -4.06 27.80
CA ILE A 150 1.64 -4.49 29.03
C ILE A 150 3.16 -4.64 28.88
N ASN A 151 3.64 -4.95 27.67
CA ASN A 151 5.06 -5.05 27.33
C ASN A 151 5.55 -3.94 26.40
N ILE A 152 4.82 -2.87 26.27
CA ILE A 152 5.18 -1.68 25.47
C ILE A 152 5.21 -0.47 26.39
N PRO A 153 6.40 0.11 26.70
CA PRO A 153 7.75 -0.38 26.39
C PRO A 153 8.06 -1.74 27.04
N LYS A 154 9.13 -2.37 26.61
CA LYS A 154 9.53 -3.70 27.14
C LYS A 154 9.68 -3.70 28.66
N ARG A 155 8.81 -4.45 29.37
CA ARG A 155 8.81 -4.59 30.85
C ARG A 155 9.29 -5.96 31.32
N LYS A 156 9.76 -6.82 30.38
CA LYS A 156 10.26 -8.18 30.68
C LYS A 156 9.19 -9.12 31.25
N ILE A 157 7.91 -8.88 30.98
CA ILE A 157 6.82 -9.74 31.38
C ILE A 157 6.69 -10.83 30.31
N GLY A 158 7.13 -12.06 30.64
CA GLY A 158 7.08 -13.19 29.71
C GLY A 158 5.68 -13.80 29.58
N ALA A 159 5.48 -14.63 28.55
CA ALA A 159 4.20 -15.31 28.32
C ALA A 159 3.72 -16.14 29.54
N THR A 160 4.64 -16.78 30.26
CA THR A 160 4.32 -17.54 31.48
C THR A 160 3.80 -16.63 32.60
N SER A 161 4.37 -15.43 32.75
CA SER A 161 3.92 -14.47 33.77
C SER A 161 2.55 -13.87 33.38
N LEU A 162 2.34 -13.60 32.11
CA LEU A 162 1.03 -13.15 31.62
C LEU A 162 -0.05 -14.17 31.83
N LYS A 163 0.24 -15.45 31.55
CA LYS A 163 -0.70 -16.54 31.82
C LYS A 163 -1.05 -16.64 33.30
N LYS A 164 -0.06 -16.63 34.20
CA LYS A 164 -0.29 -16.63 35.63
C LYS A 164 -1.13 -15.45 36.11
N LEU A 165 -0.90 -14.26 35.54
CA LEU A 165 -1.68 -13.06 35.86
C LEU A 165 -3.14 -13.21 35.41
N SER A 166 -3.36 -13.70 34.19
CA SER A 166 -4.70 -13.96 33.68
C SER A 166 -5.44 -15.04 34.47
N ASP A 167 -4.77 -16.15 34.79
CA ASP A 167 -5.35 -17.26 35.60
C ASP A 167 -5.71 -16.75 36.99
N PHE A 168 -4.86 -15.95 37.62
CA PHE A 168 -5.11 -15.36 38.92
C PHE A 168 -6.28 -14.38 38.93
N ALA A 169 -6.32 -13.45 37.97
CA ALA A 169 -7.43 -12.50 37.81
C ALA A 169 -8.75 -13.26 37.59
N GLY A 170 -8.77 -14.25 36.70
CA GLY A 170 -9.96 -15.09 36.44
C GLY A 170 -10.44 -15.84 37.66
N SER A 171 -9.52 -16.39 38.51
CA SER A 171 -9.89 -17.11 39.75
C SER A 171 -10.50 -16.20 40.81
N HIS A 172 -10.20 -14.91 40.80
CA HIS A 172 -10.72 -13.93 41.77
C HIS A 172 -11.84 -13.05 41.20
N ASN A 173 -12.22 -13.29 39.96
CA ASN A 173 -13.18 -12.46 39.22
C ASN A 173 -12.75 -10.98 39.16
N TRP A 174 -11.44 -10.76 38.97
CA TRP A 174 -10.79 -9.44 38.84
C TRP A 174 -10.42 -9.16 37.40
N ASP A 175 -10.36 -7.88 37.05
CA ASP A 175 -9.84 -7.43 35.77
C ASP A 175 -8.31 -7.42 35.75
N LEU A 176 -7.71 -7.40 34.58
CA LEU A 176 -6.25 -7.41 34.39
C LEU A 176 -5.57 -6.07 34.68
N TYR A 177 -6.35 -4.99 34.88
CA TYR A 177 -5.83 -3.63 35.13
C TYR A 177 -5.84 -3.29 36.61
#